data_8317d02e1497b93f0eb8751904be7f81
#
_entry.id   8317d02e1497b93f0eb8751904be7f81
#
_cell.length_a   1.000
_cell.length_b   1.000
_cell.length_c   1.000
_cell.angle_alpha   90.00
_cell.angle_beta   90.00
_cell.angle_gamma   90.00
#
_symmetry.space_group_name_H-M   'P 1'
#
loop_
_entity.id
_entity.type
_entity.pdbx_description
1 polymer ?
#
loop_
_entity_poly.entity_id
_entity_poly.type
_entity_poly.pdbx_seq_one_letter_code
_entity_poly.pdbx_strand_id
1 'polypeptide(L)'
;MTGIAVIHSLFNVVATVSLLPFRNGLVKLATWTIRDDATEEKKDGLALLDERFLEKPSFAIAQAKKAAVEMAQDSVGALNKAIDLFKNYDKEKVKLVSELEDKVDHYEDELGTYLMKLSNADLSQKDSQTVSLLLHCIGDFERISDHACNLIR
;
A
#
# COMPACT_ATOMS: atom_id res chain seq x y z
N MET A 1 13.06 0.98 -50.32
CA MET A 1 12.65 0.62 -48.93
C MET A 1 12.13 1.81 -48.11
N THR A 2 12.47 3.03 -48.42
CA THR A 2 12.01 4.27 -47.71
C THR A 2 10.52 4.53 -47.74
N GLY A 3 9.80 4.15 -48.84
CA GLY A 3 8.38 4.41 -48.96
C GLY A 3 7.50 3.67 -47.93
N ILE A 4 7.84 2.42 -47.61
CA ILE A 4 7.08 1.61 -46.63
C ILE A 4 7.22 2.20 -45.24
N ALA A 5 8.43 2.66 -44.85
CA ALA A 5 8.69 3.27 -43.55
C ALA A 5 7.92 4.60 -43.40
N VAL A 6 7.84 5.41 -44.47
CA VAL A 6 7.09 6.68 -44.44
C VAL A 6 5.59 6.44 -44.32
N ILE A 7 5.02 5.46 -45.05
CA ILE A 7 3.60 5.13 -44.93
C ILE A 7 3.27 4.60 -43.54
N HIS A 8 4.13 3.74 -42.98
CA HIS A 8 3.95 3.20 -41.60
C HIS A 8 4.00 4.33 -40.55
N SER A 9 4.94 5.25 -40.64
CA SER A 9 5.02 6.39 -39.74
C SER A 9 3.81 7.33 -39.88
N LEU A 10 3.36 7.59 -41.12
CA LEU A 10 2.19 8.42 -41.33
C LEU A 10 0.92 7.76 -40.75
N PHE A 11 0.73 6.44 -40.96
CA PHE A 11 -0.37 5.71 -40.37
C PHE A 11 -0.38 5.79 -38.80
N ASN A 12 0.77 5.59 -38.18
CA ASN A 12 0.87 5.68 -36.73
C ASN A 12 0.55 7.09 -36.20
N VAL A 13 1.01 8.14 -36.88
CA VAL A 13 0.70 9.52 -36.52
C VAL A 13 -0.80 9.79 -36.64
N VAL A 14 -1.42 9.41 -37.76
CA VAL A 14 -2.86 9.58 -37.96
C VAL A 14 -3.67 8.82 -36.94
N ALA A 15 -3.31 7.55 -36.67
CA ALA A 15 -3.97 6.72 -35.66
C ALA A 15 -3.87 7.33 -34.26
N THR A 16 -2.67 7.81 -33.88
CA THR A 16 -2.45 8.45 -32.57
C THR A 16 -3.28 9.73 -32.42
N VAL A 17 -3.24 10.62 -33.44
CA VAL A 17 -4.00 11.88 -33.42
C VAL A 17 -5.51 11.61 -33.38
N SER A 18 -5.99 10.58 -34.08
CA SER A 18 -7.41 10.21 -34.10
C SER A 18 -7.88 9.59 -32.78
N LEU A 19 -7.01 8.85 -32.07
CA LEU A 19 -7.34 8.22 -30.78
C LEU A 19 -7.18 9.16 -29.57
N LEU A 20 -6.38 10.20 -29.68
CA LEU A 20 -6.13 11.17 -28.60
C LEU A 20 -7.42 11.77 -27.99
N PRO A 21 -8.41 12.27 -28.77
CA PRO A 21 -9.65 12.80 -28.22
C PRO A 21 -10.53 11.73 -27.56
N PHE A 22 -10.37 10.45 -27.94
CA PHE A 22 -11.11 9.34 -27.37
C PHE A 22 -10.49 8.76 -26.09
N ARG A 23 -9.33 9.26 -25.65
CA ARG A 23 -8.63 8.79 -24.46
C ARG A 23 -9.56 8.69 -23.24
N ASN A 24 -10.32 9.74 -22.97
CA ASN A 24 -11.24 9.76 -21.82
C ASN A 24 -12.42 8.79 -21.97
N GLY A 25 -12.87 8.56 -23.21
CA GLY A 25 -13.89 7.57 -23.54
C GLY A 25 -13.37 6.15 -23.38
N LEU A 26 -12.14 5.88 -23.84
CA LEU A 26 -11.49 4.57 -23.68
C LEU A 26 -11.21 4.24 -22.21
N VAL A 27 -10.80 5.23 -21.41
CA VAL A 27 -10.63 5.07 -19.95
C VAL A 27 -11.98 4.75 -19.30
N LYS A 28 -13.06 5.48 -19.64
CA LYS A 28 -14.41 5.19 -19.14
C LYS A 28 -14.93 3.82 -19.57
N LEU A 29 -14.65 3.40 -20.81
CA LEU A 29 -15.03 2.10 -21.31
C LEU A 29 -14.24 0.99 -20.59
N ALA A 30 -12.96 1.18 -20.37
CA ALA A 30 -12.12 0.24 -19.63
C ALA A 30 -12.58 0.13 -18.17
N THR A 31 -12.83 1.24 -17.48
CA THR A 31 -13.36 1.22 -16.10
C THR A 31 -14.79 0.68 -16.01
N TRP A 32 -15.58 0.78 -17.07
CA TRP A 32 -16.92 0.17 -17.11
C TRP A 32 -16.88 -1.33 -17.42
N THR A 33 -15.90 -1.77 -18.22
CA THR A 33 -15.74 -3.18 -18.63
C THR A 33 -14.98 -3.96 -17.55
N ILE A 34 -13.98 -3.36 -16.96
CA ILE A 34 -13.33 -3.83 -15.74
C ILE A 34 -14.22 -3.31 -14.60
N ARG A 35 -15.25 -4.07 -14.31
CA ARG A 35 -16.01 -3.88 -13.08
C ARG A 35 -15.01 -4.08 -11.96
N ASP A 36 -14.57 -2.99 -11.31
CA ASP A 36 -13.99 -3.10 -9.99
C ASP A 36 -15.06 -3.83 -9.19
N ASP A 37 -14.87 -5.11 -8.96
CA ASP A 37 -15.57 -5.77 -7.88
C ASP A 37 -15.14 -5.00 -6.65
N ALA A 38 -15.99 -4.08 -6.22
CA ALA A 38 -15.88 -3.34 -4.97
C ALA A 38 -16.12 -4.24 -3.73
N THR A 39 -15.99 -5.54 -3.89
CA THR A 39 -15.39 -6.47 -2.99
C THR A 39 -13.88 -6.48 -3.30
N GLU A 40 -13.18 -5.37 -3.08
CA GLU A 40 -11.91 -5.55 -2.41
C GLU A 40 -12.26 -6.30 -1.13
N GLU A 41 -12.21 -7.65 -1.15
CA GLU A 41 -11.60 -8.34 -0.05
C GLU A 41 -10.41 -7.45 0.29
N LYS A 42 -10.39 -6.86 1.47
CA LYS A 42 -9.21 -6.16 1.98
C LYS A 42 -8.10 -7.19 1.88
N LYS A 43 -7.43 -7.25 0.73
CA LYS A 43 -6.22 -8.03 0.57
C LYS A 43 -5.34 -7.44 1.62
N ASP A 44 -5.07 -8.23 2.63
CA ASP A 44 -4.16 -7.90 3.71
C ASP A 44 -2.98 -7.18 3.08
N GLY A 45 -2.66 -5.95 3.51
CA GLY A 45 -1.61 -5.16 2.90
C GLY A 45 -0.30 -5.93 2.83
N LEU A 46 -0.12 -6.92 3.70
CA LEU A 46 0.98 -7.89 3.68
C LEU A 46 0.98 -8.75 2.40
N ALA A 47 -0.17 -9.08 1.84
CA ALA A 47 -0.25 -9.82 0.57
C ALA A 47 0.33 -9.02 -0.63
N LEU A 48 0.57 -7.72 -0.44
CA LEU A 48 1.22 -6.87 -1.43
C LEU A 48 2.76 -6.95 -1.37
N LEU A 49 3.34 -7.54 -0.31
CA LEU A 49 4.78 -7.62 -0.04
C LEU A 49 5.37 -8.90 -0.67
N ASP A 50 5.32 -9.00 -1.99
CA ASP A 50 5.90 -10.11 -2.72
C ASP A 50 7.41 -9.86 -2.97
N GLU A 51 8.26 -10.81 -2.58
CA GLU A 51 9.72 -10.73 -2.77
C GLU A 51 10.14 -10.55 -4.23
N ARG A 52 9.33 -11.00 -5.18
CA ARG A 52 9.56 -10.81 -6.61
C ARG A 52 9.62 -9.34 -7.02
N PHE A 53 8.99 -8.46 -6.24
CA PHE A 53 9.01 -7.02 -6.49
C PHE A 53 10.30 -6.34 -6.01
N LEU A 54 11.12 -7.01 -5.22
CA LEU A 54 12.43 -6.48 -4.79
C LEU A 54 13.36 -6.20 -5.98
N GLU A 55 13.18 -6.90 -7.11
CA GLU A 55 13.88 -6.61 -8.37
C GLU A 55 13.50 -5.24 -8.99
N LYS A 56 12.39 -4.64 -8.54
CA LYS A 56 11.89 -3.33 -9.00
C LYS A 56 11.67 -2.41 -7.79
N PRO A 57 12.73 -1.80 -7.25
CA PRO A 57 12.69 -1.10 -5.97
C PRO A 57 11.59 -0.04 -5.84
N SER A 58 11.40 0.79 -6.87
CA SER A 58 10.37 1.83 -6.82
C SER A 58 8.94 1.27 -6.70
N PHE A 59 8.68 0.10 -7.31
CA PHE A 59 7.40 -0.58 -7.17
C PHE A 59 7.26 -1.22 -5.79
N ALA A 60 8.31 -1.90 -5.31
CA ALA A 60 8.36 -2.50 -3.99
C ALA A 60 8.11 -1.45 -2.88
N ILE A 61 8.73 -0.27 -2.98
CA ILE A 61 8.49 0.86 -2.07
C ILE A 61 7.05 1.34 -2.12
N ALA A 62 6.43 1.38 -3.30
CA ALA A 62 5.03 1.79 -3.42
C ALA A 62 4.08 0.79 -2.73
N GLN A 63 4.37 -0.52 -2.79
CA GLN A 63 3.60 -1.54 -2.07
C GLN A 63 3.85 -1.46 -0.55
N ALA A 64 5.11 -1.32 -0.12
CA ALA A 64 5.45 -1.13 1.28
C ALA A 64 4.76 0.10 1.90
N LYS A 65 4.65 1.21 1.16
CA LYS A 65 3.89 2.39 1.60
C LYS A 65 2.42 2.09 1.83
N LYS A 66 1.78 1.31 0.95
CA LYS A 66 0.37 0.92 1.12
C LYS A 66 0.18 0.08 2.37
N ALA A 67 1.04 -0.94 2.58
CA ALA A 67 1.02 -1.76 3.78
C ALA A 67 1.23 -0.92 5.05
N ALA A 68 2.18 0.02 5.05
CA ALA A 68 2.42 0.92 6.18
C ALA A 68 1.21 1.84 6.47
N VAL A 69 0.47 2.28 5.44
CA VAL A 69 -0.76 3.06 5.64
C VAL A 69 -1.87 2.22 6.27
N GLU A 70 -2.03 0.96 5.88
CA GLU A 70 -2.99 0.05 6.51
C GLU A 70 -2.63 -0.22 7.97
N MET A 71 -1.35 -0.51 8.26
CA MET A 71 -0.84 -0.64 9.62
C MET A 71 -1.14 0.60 10.47
N ALA A 72 -0.90 1.79 9.93
CA ALA A 72 -1.20 3.06 10.62
C ALA A 72 -2.71 3.21 10.92
N GLN A 73 -3.58 2.81 9.99
CA GLN A 73 -5.03 2.84 10.19
C GLN A 73 -5.47 1.89 11.31
N ASP A 74 -4.90 0.70 11.37
CA ASP A 74 -5.17 -0.28 12.42
C ASP A 74 -4.68 0.21 13.78
N SER A 75 -3.50 0.82 13.86
CA SER A 75 -2.95 1.42 15.09
C SER A 75 -3.84 2.57 15.61
N VAL A 76 -4.27 3.47 14.73
CA VAL A 76 -5.22 4.55 15.07
C VAL A 76 -6.58 3.97 15.47
N GLY A 77 -7.01 2.88 14.82
CA GLY A 77 -8.23 2.15 15.16
C GLY A 77 -8.19 1.56 16.57
N ALA A 78 -7.06 0.95 16.94
CA ALA A 78 -6.83 0.41 18.29
C ALA A 78 -6.88 1.52 19.35
N LEU A 79 -6.15 2.62 19.13
CA LEU A 79 -6.11 3.76 20.03
C LEU A 79 -7.50 4.39 20.25
N ASN A 80 -8.25 4.62 19.19
CA ASN A 80 -9.60 5.19 19.29
C ASN A 80 -10.55 4.27 20.08
N LYS A 81 -10.48 2.94 19.85
CA LYS A 81 -11.27 1.97 20.61
C LYS A 81 -10.87 1.93 22.08
N ALA A 82 -9.57 2.00 22.39
CA ALA A 82 -9.07 2.06 23.76
C ALA A 82 -9.58 3.33 24.49
N ILE A 83 -9.56 4.50 23.83
CA ILE A 83 -10.10 5.75 24.39
C ILE A 83 -11.60 5.66 24.63
N ASP A 84 -12.36 5.03 23.71
CA ASP A 84 -13.81 4.85 23.88
C ASP A 84 -14.16 3.96 25.08
N LEU A 85 -13.30 3.00 25.45
CA LEU A 85 -13.48 2.13 26.61
C LEU A 85 -13.47 2.87 27.95
N PHE A 86 -12.81 4.03 28.02
CA PHE A 86 -12.89 4.89 29.21
C PHE A 86 -14.29 5.48 29.45
N LYS A 87 -15.09 5.63 28.38
CA LYS A 87 -16.46 6.15 28.48
C LYS A 87 -17.46 5.03 28.68
N ASN A 88 -17.30 3.94 27.95
CA ASN A 88 -18.21 2.79 27.97
C ASN A 88 -17.38 1.52 27.90
N TYR A 89 -17.22 0.84 29.04
CA TYR A 89 -16.51 -0.44 29.10
C TYR A 89 -17.30 -1.52 28.32
N ASP A 90 -16.61 -2.21 27.40
CA ASP A 90 -17.16 -3.27 26.57
C ASP A 90 -16.09 -4.35 26.35
N LYS A 91 -16.37 -5.57 26.79
CA LYS A 91 -15.46 -6.70 26.67
C LYS A 91 -15.15 -7.08 25.21
N GLU A 92 -16.10 -6.91 24.30
CA GLU A 92 -15.86 -7.17 22.88
C GLU A 92 -14.90 -6.14 22.29
N LYS A 93 -15.02 -4.87 22.69
CA LYS A 93 -14.06 -3.84 22.28
C LYS A 93 -12.66 -4.08 22.83
N VAL A 94 -12.53 -4.57 24.07
CA VAL A 94 -11.23 -4.96 24.65
C VAL A 94 -10.56 -6.03 23.78
N LYS A 95 -11.32 -7.05 23.37
CA LYS A 95 -10.81 -8.11 22.51
C LYS A 95 -10.40 -7.57 21.13
N LEU A 96 -11.19 -6.67 20.55
CA LEU A 96 -10.87 -6.04 19.26
C LEU A 96 -9.59 -5.19 19.32
N VAL A 97 -9.30 -4.51 20.44
CA VAL A 97 -8.04 -3.77 20.61
C VAL A 97 -6.87 -4.72 20.62
N SER A 98 -6.96 -5.85 21.33
CA SER A 98 -5.90 -6.86 21.35
C SER A 98 -5.69 -7.51 19.97
N GLU A 99 -6.78 -7.83 19.25
CA GLU A 99 -6.69 -8.37 17.89
C GLU A 99 -6.05 -7.37 16.91
N LEU A 100 -6.26 -6.07 17.10
CA LEU A 100 -5.62 -5.04 16.28
C LEU A 100 -4.13 -4.88 16.62
N GLU A 101 -3.77 -5.01 17.89
CA GLU A 101 -2.37 -4.98 18.33
C GLU A 101 -1.62 -6.19 17.78
N ASP A 102 -2.14 -7.42 17.93
CA ASP A 102 -1.56 -8.62 17.33
C ASP A 102 -1.36 -8.48 15.80
N LYS A 103 -2.32 -7.82 15.13
CA LYS A 103 -2.23 -7.56 13.69
C LYS A 103 -1.15 -6.53 13.36
N VAL A 104 -1.05 -5.45 14.13
CA VAL A 104 -0.04 -4.40 13.94
C VAL A 104 1.36 -4.94 14.16
N ASP A 105 1.56 -5.78 15.19
CA ASP A 105 2.82 -6.48 15.44
C ASP A 105 3.23 -7.35 14.23
N HIS A 106 2.28 -8.11 13.69
CA HIS A 106 2.56 -8.91 12.50
C HIS A 106 2.94 -8.04 11.29
N TYR A 107 2.30 -6.86 11.14
CA TYR A 107 2.71 -5.89 10.11
C TYR A 107 4.13 -5.37 10.32
N GLU A 108 4.52 -5.08 11.55
CA GLU A 108 5.86 -4.58 11.87
C GLU A 108 6.91 -5.61 11.46
N ASP A 109 6.75 -6.85 11.86
CA ASP A 109 7.68 -7.94 11.54
C ASP A 109 7.83 -8.18 10.03
N GLU A 110 6.71 -8.35 9.32
CA GLU A 110 6.72 -8.68 7.89
C GLU A 110 7.21 -7.50 7.04
N LEU A 111 6.68 -6.30 7.31
CA LEU A 111 7.04 -5.09 6.58
C LEU A 111 8.47 -4.66 6.91
N GLY A 112 8.89 -4.80 8.17
CA GLY A 112 10.27 -4.56 8.60
C GLY A 112 11.27 -5.47 7.87
N THR A 113 10.97 -6.77 7.84
CA THR A 113 11.78 -7.77 7.11
C THR A 113 11.85 -7.43 5.61
N TYR A 114 10.72 -7.07 4.99
CA TYR A 114 10.65 -6.69 3.59
C TYR A 114 11.48 -5.43 3.28
N LEU A 115 11.33 -4.38 4.10
CA LEU A 115 12.09 -3.13 3.96
C LEU A 115 13.59 -3.32 4.20
N MET A 116 13.98 -4.20 5.12
CA MET A 116 15.39 -4.57 5.34
C MET A 116 15.97 -5.26 4.11
N LYS A 117 15.27 -6.20 3.48
CA LYS A 117 15.69 -6.82 2.21
C LYS A 117 15.83 -5.76 1.11
N LEU A 118 14.86 -4.85 1.02
CA LEU A 118 14.83 -3.78 0.02
C LEU A 118 15.98 -2.78 0.23
N SER A 119 16.39 -2.51 1.47
CA SER A 119 17.51 -1.61 1.78
C SER A 119 18.87 -2.11 1.26
N ASN A 120 19.00 -3.43 1.01
CA ASN A 120 20.20 -4.03 0.44
C ASN A 120 20.24 -3.98 -1.10
N ALA A 121 19.15 -3.52 -1.75
CA ALA A 121 19.12 -3.32 -3.20
C ALA A 121 19.83 -2.03 -3.62
N ASP A 122 20.14 -1.91 -4.90
CA ASP A 122 20.71 -0.67 -5.46
C ASP A 122 19.62 0.40 -5.57
N LEU A 123 19.47 1.19 -4.52
CA LEU A 123 18.45 2.22 -4.38
C LEU A 123 18.97 3.60 -4.78
N SER A 124 18.09 4.41 -5.38
CA SER A 124 18.37 5.84 -5.49
C SER A 124 18.43 6.47 -4.08
N GLN A 125 19.11 7.62 -3.95
CA GLN A 125 19.18 8.35 -2.68
C GLN A 125 17.77 8.66 -2.12
N LYS A 126 16.82 9.02 -2.97
CA LYS A 126 15.43 9.29 -2.61
C LYS A 126 14.73 8.04 -2.11
N ASP A 127 14.94 6.90 -2.77
CA ASP A 127 14.33 5.62 -2.39
C ASP A 127 14.89 5.13 -1.06
N SER A 128 16.20 5.22 -0.86
CA SER A 128 16.87 4.89 0.41
C SER A 128 16.33 5.73 1.58
N GLN A 129 16.16 7.04 1.38
CA GLN A 129 15.53 7.91 2.39
C GLN A 129 14.09 7.49 2.69
N THR A 130 13.33 7.09 1.66
CA THR A 130 11.95 6.62 1.83
C THR A 130 11.89 5.31 2.62
N VAL A 131 12.75 4.35 2.32
CA VAL A 131 12.85 3.08 3.05
C VAL A 131 13.21 3.32 4.51
N SER A 132 14.19 4.18 4.78
CA SER A 132 14.58 4.56 6.13
C SER A 132 13.43 5.22 6.91
N LEU A 133 12.68 6.12 6.26
CA LEU A 133 11.51 6.75 6.86
C LEU A 133 10.43 5.72 7.21
N LEU A 134 10.15 4.78 6.30
CA LEU A 134 9.15 3.74 6.54
C LEU A 134 9.54 2.84 7.72
N LEU A 135 10.83 2.45 7.83
CA LEU A 135 11.34 1.65 8.96
C LEU A 135 11.14 2.36 10.31
N HIS A 136 11.27 3.69 10.35
CA HIS A 136 10.97 4.44 11.58
C HIS A 136 9.47 4.50 11.84
N CYS A 137 8.66 4.75 10.80
CA CYS A 137 7.21 4.89 10.96
C CYS A 137 6.55 3.59 11.46
N ILE A 138 6.96 2.42 10.97
CA ILE A 138 6.35 1.14 11.40
C ILE A 138 6.57 0.89 12.89
N GLY A 139 7.78 1.17 13.42
CA GLY A 139 8.05 1.08 14.85
C GLY A 139 7.25 2.09 15.68
N ASP A 140 6.96 3.29 15.14
CA ASP A 140 6.10 4.25 15.83
C ASP A 140 4.62 3.79 15.83
N PHE A 141 4.14 3.16 14.75
CA PHE A 141 2.77 2.62 14.67
C PHE A 141 2.57 1.43 15.62
N GLU A 142 3.54 0.54 15.72
CA GLU A 142 3.56 -0.55 16.72
C GLU A 142 3.44 0.03 18.13
N ARG A 143 4.28 1.01 18.51
CA ARG A 143 4.20 1.65 19.83
C ARG A 143 2.84 2.27 20.13
N ILE A 144 2.19 2.88 19.14
CA ILE A 144 0.85 3.45 19.33
C ILE A 144 -0.15 2.33 19.65
N SER A 145 -0.06 1.19 18.97
CA SER A 145 -0.92 0.03 19.18
C SER A 145 -0.67 -0.63 20.54
N ASP A 146 0.60 -0.85 20.90
CA ASP A 146 1.00 -1.36 22.21
C ASP A 146 0.50 -0.46 23.34
N HIS A 147 0.64 0.86 23.22
CA HIS A 147 0.10 1.79 24.20
C HIS A 147 -1.43 1.73 24.29
N ALA A 148 -2.13 1.56 23.17
CA ALA A 148 -3.58 1.38 23.18
C ALA A 148 -3.98 0.10 23.93
N CYS A 149 -3.26 -1.01 23.75
CA CYS A 149 -3.46 -2.24 24.46
C CYS A 149 -3.15 -2.10 25.96
N ASN A 150 -2.08 -1.39 26.31
CA ASN A 150 -1.71 -1.12 27.70
C ASN A 150 -2.71 -0.21 28.45
N LEU A 151 -3.44 0.65 27.74
CA LEU A 151 -4.48 1.51 28.33
C LEU A 151 -5.70 0.71 28.83
N ILE A 152 -5.94 -0.48 28.30
CA ILE A 152 -7.14 -1.28 28.59
C ILE A 152 -6.88 -2.49 29.51
N ARG A 153 -5.61 -2.74 29.85
CA ARG A 153 -5.19 -3.76 30.83
C ARG A 153 -5.30 -3.19 32.24
#